data_37cafa76545fb7d2d7855b814ca5f5c6
#
_entry.id   37cafa76545fb7d2d7855b814ca5f5c6
#
_cell.length_a   1.000
_cell.length_b   1.000
_cell.length_c   1.000
_cell.angle_alpha   90.00
_cell.angle_beta   90.00
_cell.angle_gamma   90.00
#
_symmetry.space_group_name_H-M   'P 1'
#
loop_
_entity.id
_entity.type
_entity.pdbx_description
1 polymer ?
#
loop_
_entity_poly.entity_id
_entity_poly.type
_entity_poly.pdbx_seq_one_letter_code
_entity_poly.pdbx_strand_id
1 'polypeptide(L)'
;MFGVNDYIVYRNNVCYIKEIIEIKDKKYYVLFPIDDDSLTIKVPVDNSFIRRVISKDEVAEIIKNIINIDIIKVDNEKMIEQEYKKLLENATHENLIKIIKTSYLRNAKRKREKKKISEKDDTYFKLAEKILYNEFSVALKMNYEDTKKYVVDSVEKGYKDE
;
A
#
# COMPACT_ATOMS: atom_id res chain seq x y z
N MET A 1 21.62 8.07 3.69
CA MET A 1 21.79 7.02 2.68
C MET A 1 21.47 5.66 3.30
N PHE A 2 20.79 4.80 2.55
CA PHE A 2 20.43 3.46 3.02
C PHE A 2 21.58 2.48 2.80
N GLY A 3 21.60 1.38 3.53
CA GLY A 3 22.64 0.37 3.44
C GLY A 3 22.14 -0.99 2.94
N VAL A 4 23.09 -1.88 2.66
CA VAL A 4 22.78 -3.28 2.31
C VAL A 4 21.96 -3.90 3.45
N ASN A 5 20.98 -4.71 3.11
CA ASN A 5 20.01 -5.37 3.98
C ASN A 5 18.90 -4.46 4.51
N ASP A 6 18.90 -3.17 4.17
CA ASP A 6 17.78 -2.29 4.51
C ASP A 6 16.60 -2.54 3.58
N TYR A 7 15.39 -2.28 4.10
CA TYR A 7 14.17 -2.21 3.29
C TYR A 7 13.88 -0.74 3.00
N ILE A 8 13.45 -0.47 1.76
CA ILE A 8 13.07 0.87 1.31
C ILE A 8 11.79 0.76 0.47
N VAL A 9 11.19 1.90 0.19
CA VAL A 9 10.10 1.98 -0.77
C VAL A 9 10.62 2.73 -2.00
N TYR A 10 10.55 2.07 -3.15
CA TYR A 10 10.83 2.67 -4.45
C TYR A 10 9.54 2.73 -5.24
N ARG A 11 9.06 3.96 -5.47
CA ARG A 11 7.72 4.20 -6.02
C ARG A 11 6.67 3.54 -5.11
N ASN A 12 5.96 2.53 -5.59
CA ASN A 12 4.94 1.83 -4.80
C ASN A 12 5.41 0.45 -4.33
N ASN A 13 6.69 0.14 -4.50
CA ASN A 13 7.21 -1.19 -4.18
C ASN A 13 8.12 -1.15 -2.98
N VAL A 14 7.81 -1.99 -1.99
CA VAL A 14 8.74 -2.24 -0.89
C VAL A 14 9.82 -3.16 -1.41
N CYS A 15 11.06 -2.75 -1.27
CA CYS A 15 12.21 -3.45 -1.80
C CYS A 15 13.27 -3.67 -0.73
N TYR A 16 14.03 -4.74 -0.93
CA TYR A 16 15.19 -5.08 -0.12
C TYR A 16 16.44 -4.67 -0.88
N ILE A 17 17.37 -4.00 -0.22
CA ILE A 17 18.66 -3.63 -0.83
C ILE A 17 19.59 -4.84 -0.74
N LYS A 18 19.83 -5.50 -1.87
CA LYS A 18 20.70 -6.67 -1.96
C LYS A 18 22.17 -6.25 -1.90
N GLU A 19 22.52 -5.23 -2.66
CA GLU A 19 23.88 -4.71 -2.72
C GLU A 19 23.88 -3.26 -3.21
N ILE A 20 25.03 -2.61 -3.04
CA ILE A 20 25.28 -1.27 -3.58
C ILE A 20 26.46 -1.42 -4.53
N ILE A 21 26.26 -1.02 -5.78
CA ILE A 21 27.29 -1.15 -6.82
C ILE A 21 27.69 0.23 -7.33
N GLU A 22 28.88 0.31 -7.92
CA GLU A 22 29.38 1.53 -8.52
C GLU A 22 29.64 1.29 -10.01
N ILE A 23 29.06 2.14 -10.85
CA ILE A 23 29.22 2.10 -12.31
C ILE A 23 29.58 3.51 -12.75
N LYS A 24 30.76 3.68 -13.37
CA LYS A 24 31.24 4.98 -13.88
C LYS A 24 31.14 6.10 -12.82
N ASP A 25 31.67 5.81 -11.64
CA ASP A 25 31.71 6.74 -10.50
C ASP A 25 30.35 7.11 -9.91
N LYS A 26 29.30 6.39 -10.28
CA LYS A 26 27.94 6.59 -9.76
C LYS A 26 27.48 5.35 -9.01
N LYS A 27 26.88 5.56 -7.82
CA LYS A 27 26.40 4.47 -6.97
C LYS A 27 24.94 4.13 -7.27
N TYR A 28 24.64 2.84 -7.26
CA TYR A 28 23.30 2.30 -7.50
C TYR A 28 22.94 1.30 -6.39
N TYR A 29 21.67 1.33 -5.98
CA TYR A 29 21.10 0.23 -5.22
C TYR A 29 20.66 -0.88 -6.16
N VAL A 30 20.93 -2.13 -5.78
CA VAL A 30 20.34 -3.30 -6.43
C VAL A 30 19.20 -3.75 -5.53
N LEU A 31 17.99 -3.62 -6.03
CA LEU A 31 16.75 -3.80 -5.27
C LEU A 31 16.00 -5.05 -5.71
N PHE A 32 15.48 -5.77 -4.73
CA PHE A 32 14.57 -6.89 -4.96
C PHE A 32 13.23 -6.55 -4.30
N PRO A 33 12.13 -6.44 -5.09
CA PRO A 33 10.80 -6.29 -4.48
C PRO A 33 10.48 -7.47 -3.57
N ILE A 34 9.87 -7.23 -2.42
CA ILE A 34 9.61 -8.29 -1.43
C ILE A 34 8.57 -9.30 -1.89
N ASP A 35 7.75 -8.93 -2.87
CA ASP A 35 6.67 -9.78 -3.41
C ASP A 35 6.97 -10.35 -4.80
N ASP A 36 8.14 -10.07 -5.33
CA ASP A 36 8.57 -10.59 -6.64
C ASP A 36 10.08 -10.77 -6.68
N ASP A 37 10.56 -11.92 -6.24
CA ASP A 37 11.97 -12.25 -6.18
C ASP A 37 12.58 -12.57 -7.55
N SER A 38 11.77 -12.61 -8.61
CA SER A 38 12.27 -12.77 -9.98
C SER A 38 12.74 -11.44 -10.61
N LEU A 39 12.37 -10.32 -10.00
CA LEU A 39 12.66 -8.97 -10.51
C LEU A 39 13.85 -8.35 -9.79
N THR A 40 14.79 -7.80 -10.54
CA THR A 40 15.92 -7.04 -10.01
C THR A 40 15.87 -5.63 -10.57
N ILE A 41 15.94 -4.64 -9.71
CA ILE A 41 15.86 -3.23 -10.09
C ILE A 41 17.17 -2.53 -9.70
N LYS A 42 17.79 -1.81 -10.61
CA LYS A 42 18.97 -0.97 -10.32
C LYS A 42 18.56 0.49 -10.35
N VAL A 43 18.79 1.20 -9.25
CA VAL A 43 18.34 2.59 -9.10
C VAL A 43 19.48 3.43 -8.53
N PRO A 44 19.76 4.61 -9.10
CA PRO A 44 20.75 5.52 -8.49
C PRO A 44 20.39 5.83 -7.04
N VAL A 45 21.39 5.89 -6.17
CA VAL A 45 21.18 6.10 -4.73
C VAL A 45 20.53 7.45 -4.40
N ASP A 46 20.62 8.41 -5.31
CA ASP A 46 20.03 9.75 -5.15
C ASP A 46 18.66 9.90 -5.84
N ASN A 47 18.05 8.79 -6.27
CA ASN A 47 16.74 8.82 -6.93
C ASN A 47 15.66 9.35 -5.97
N SER A 48 14.87 10.33 -6.44
CA SER A 48 13.87 11.01 -5.61
C SER A 48 12.64 10.15 -5.27
N PHE A 49 12.45 9.01 -5.94
CA PHE A 49 11.34 8.10 -5.68
C PHE A 49 11.67 7.05 -4.61
N ILE A 50 12.85 7.14 -4.01
CA ILE A 50 13.26 6.26 -2.90
C ILE A 50 12.90 6.96 -1.60
N ARG A 51 12.23 6.25 -0.70
CA ARG A 51 11.96 6.72 0.66
C ARG A 51 12.12 5.59 1.67
N ARG A 52 12.24 5.95 2.93
CA ARG A 52 12.27 4.96 4.01
C ARG A 52 10.90 4.29 4.17
N VAL A 53 10.92 3.08 4.70
CA VAL A 53 9.70 2.42 5.19
C VAL A 53 9.23 3.17 6.44
N ILE A 54 7.92 3.29 6.60
CA ILE A 54 7.37 3.96 7.79
C ILE A 54 7.69 3.18 9.06
N SER A 55 7.67 3.87 10.19
CA SER A 55 7.91 3.26 11.50
C SER A 55 6.65 2.56 12.02
N LYS A 56 6.83 1.70 13.01
CA LYS A 56 5.73 1.04 13.74
C LYS A 56 4.78 2.07 14.33
N ASP A 57 5.29 3.16 14.91
CA ASP A 57 4.46 4.21 15.50
C ASP A 57 3.65 4.95 14.43
N GLU A 58 4.24 5.18 13.26
CA GLU A 58 3.53 5.78 12.13
C GLU A 58 2.42 4.88 11.62
N VAL A 59 2.64 3.56 11.59
CA VAL A 59 1.58 2.58 11.25
C VAL A 59 0.42 2.70 12.23
N ALA A 60 0.70 2.76 13.54
CA ALA A 60 -0.33 2.89 14.57
C ALA A 60 -1.17 4.15 14.39
N GLU A 61 -0.54 5.28 14.07
CA GLU A 61 -1.24 6.54 13.80
C GLU A 61 -2.11 6.46 12.56
N ILE A 62 -1.61 5.84 11.48
CA ILE A 62 -2.39 5.65 10.25
C ILE A 62 -3.63 4.80 10.54
N ILE A 63 -3.46 3.67 11.25
CA ILE A 63 -4.57 2.77 11.58
C ILE A 63 -5.63 3.51 12.39
N LYS A 64 -5.21 4.28 13.39
CA LYS A 64 -6.10 5.06 14.24
C LYS A 64 -6.93 6.06 13.44
N ASN A 65 -6.37 6.61 12.38
CA ASN A 65 -7.01 7.62 11.54
C ASN A 65 -7.87 7.06 10.41
N ILE A 66 -7.85 5.74 10.19
CA ILE A 66 -8.60 5.11 9.08
C ILE A 66 -10.09 5.45 9.13
N ILE A 67 -10.69 5.45 10.32
CA ILE A 67 -12.12 5.75 10.50
C ILE A 67 -12.48 7.16 10.06
N ASN A 68 -11.52 8.08 10.04
CA ASN A 68 -11.73 9.49 9.65
C ASN A 68 -11.50 9.75 8.16
N ILE A 69 -11.02 8.76 7.41
CA ILE A 69 -10.76 8.92 5.98
C ILE A 69 -12.07 8.71 5.22
N ASP A 70 -12.45 9.71 4.44
CA ASP A 70 -13.68 9.65 3.65
C ASP A 70 -13.52 8.71 2.45
N ILE A 71 -14.62 8.06 2.08
CA ILE A 71 -14.67 7.26 0.86
C ILE A 71 -14.81 8.18 -0.35
N ILE A 72 -14.49 7.63 -1.53
CA ILE A 72 -14.65 8.33 -2.79
C ILE A 72 -16.15 8.42 -3.12
N LYS A 73 -16.60 9.62 -3.48
CA LYS A 73 -17.98 9.84 -3.94
C LYS A 73 -17.93 10.23 -5.41
N VAL A 74 -18.74 9.56 -6.23
CA VAL A 74 -18.85 9.85 -7.67
C VAL A 74 -20.30 10.07 -8.03
N ASP A 75 -20.55 11.02 -8.93
CA ASP A 75 -21.90 11.29 -9.45
C ASP A 75 -22.34 10.21 -10.44
N ASN A 76 -21.39 9.59 -11.12
CA ASN A 76 -21.62 8.54 -12.10
C ASN A 76 -20.72 7.34 -11.78
N GLU A 77 -21.33 6.16 -11.63
CA GLU A 77 -20.63 4.91 -11.32
C GLU A 77 -19.48 4.59 -12.27
N LYS A 78 -19.58 5.04 -13.53
CA LYS A 78 -18.53 4.83 -14.52
C LYS A 78 -17.24 5.62 -14.23
N MET A 79 -17.33 6.63 -13.37
CA MET A 79 -16.20 7.49 -13.01
C MET A 79 -15.29 6.89 -11.93
N ILE A 80 -15.72 5.80 -11.29
CA ILE A 80 -14.99 5.27 -10.11
C ILE A 80 -13.58 4.80 -10.48
N GLU A 81 -13.41 4.15 -11.62
CA GLU A 81 -12.08 3.68 -12.03
C GLU A 81 -11.09 4.82 -12.26
N GLN A 82 -11.56 5.91 -12.85
CA GLN A 82 -10.73 7.11 -13.05
C GLN A 82 -10.27 7.68 -11.71
N GLU A 83 -11.15 7.68 -10.72
CA GLU A 83 -10.81 8.14 -9.37
C GLU A 83 -9.76 7.24 -8.72
N TYR A 84 -9.89 5.92 -8.87
CA TYR A 84 -8.89 4.99 -8.38
C TYR A 84 -7.52 5.22 -9.03
N LYS A 85 -7.49 5.37 -10.36
CA LYS A 85 -6.26 5.62 -11.10
C LYS A 85 -5.60 6.93 -10.67
N LYS A 86 -6.40 7.96 -10.48
CA LYS A 86 -5.91 9.27 -10.02
C LYS A 86 -5.25 9.18 -8.66
N LEU A 87 -5.87 8.47 -7.71
CA LEU A 87 -5.30 8.27 -6.38
C LEU A 87 -4.01 7.46 -6.43
N LEU A 88 -3.90 6.49 -7.34
CA LEU A 88 -2.70 5.66 -7.49
C LEU A 88 -1.53 6.41 -8.12
N GLU A 89 -1.76 7.50 -8.84
CA GLU A 89 -0.69 8.34 -9.38
C GLU A 89 0.19 8.90 -8.27
N ASN A 90 -0.40 9.16 -7.12
CA ASN A 90 0.30 9.56 -5.91
C ASN A 90 -0.20 8.69 -4.76
N ALA A 91 0.34 7.48 -4.69
CA ALA A 91 -0.15 6.42 -3.79
C ALA A 91 0.32 6.62 -2.35
N THR A 92 -0.13 7.70 -1.74
CA THR A 92 0.05 7.94 -0.30
C THR A 92 -0.73 6.90 0.49
N HIS A 93 -0.39 6.71 1.76
CA HIS A 93 -1.12 5.79 2.63
C HIS A 93 -2.60 6.16 2.69
N GLU A 94 -2.92 7.44 2.79
CA GLU A 94 -4.30 7.93 2.79
C GLU A 94 -5.04 7.57 1.51
N ASN A 95 -4.41 7.78 0.34
CA ASN A 95 -5.01 7.46 -0.94
C ASN A 95 -5.26 5.96 -1.11
N LEU A 96 -4.31 5.13 -0.67
CA LEU A 96 -4.49 3.68 -0.68
C LEU A 96 -5.66 3.25 0.20
N ILE A 97 -5.78 3.83 1.39
CA ILE A 97 -6.88 3.54 2.32
C ILE A 97 -8.22 3.98 1.73
N LYS A 98 -8.27 5.13 1.06
CA LYS A 98 -9.48 5.56 0.34
C LYS A 98 -9.95 4.52 -0.66
N ILE A 99 -9.02 4.00 -1.47
CA ILE A 99 -9.34 2.95 -2.45
C ILE A 99 -9.86 1.71 -1.74
N ILE A 100 -9.18 1.26 -0.69
CA ILE A 100 -9.55 0.05 0.07
C ILE A 100 -10.96 0.21 0.66
N LYS A 101 -11.23 1.30 1.36
CA LYS A 101 -12.53 1.54 1.98
C LYS A 101 -13.64 1.62 0.96
N THR A 102 -13.43 2.39 -0.11
CA THR A 102 -14.44 2.60 -1.14
C THR A 102 -14.79 1.29 -1.86
N SER A 103 -13.78 0.59 -2.34
CA SER A 103 -13.98 -0.66 -3.10
C SER A 103 -14.58 -1.76 -2.23
N TYR A 104 -14.16 -1.86 -0.97
CA TYR A 104 -14.73 -2.82 -0.03
C TYR A 104 -16.22 -2.55 0.21
N LEU A 105 -16.59 -1.30 0.51
CA LEU A 105 -17.98 -0.93 0.80
C LEU A 105 -18.88 -1.09 -0.41
N ARG A 106 -18.40 -0.78 -1.61
CA ARG A 106 -19.15 -0.96 -2.85
C ARG A 106 -19.48 -2.43 -3.09
N ASN A 107 -18.51 -3.31 -2.93
CA ASN A 107 -18.72 -4.75 -3.09
C ASN A 107 -19.51 -5.36 -1.94
N ALA A 108 -19.37 -4.86 -0.71
CA ALA A 108 -20.18 -5.29 0.41
C ALA A 108 -21.68 -4.95 0.18
N LYS A 109 -21.96 -3.78 -0.37
CA LYS A 109 -23.34 -3.37 -0.74
C LYS A 109 -23.90 -4.31 -1.81
N ARG A 110 -23.13 -4.62 -2.85
CA ARG A 110 -23.54 -5.56 -3.90
C ARG A 110 -23.90 -6.93 -3.33
N LYS A 111 -23.09 -7.45 -2.42
CA LYS A 111 -23.35 -8.74 -1.74
C LYS A 111 -24.66 -8.70 -0.95
N ARG A 112 -24.91 -7.62 -0.20
CA ARG A 112 -26.15 -7.46 0.55
C ARG A 112 -27.37 -7.42 -0.36
N GLU A 113 -27.23 -6.86 -1.55
CA GLU A 113 -28.31 -6.77 -2.55
C GLU A 113 -28.37 -8.02 -3.44
N LYS A 114 -27.59 -9.05 -3.11
CA LYS A 114 -27.50 -10.32 -3.86
C LYS A 114 -27.08 -10.11 -5.32
N LYS A 115 -26.25 -9.10 -5.56
CA LYS A 115 -25.66 -8.82 -6.86
C LYS A 115 -24.25 -9.41 -6.93
N LYS A 116 -23.79 -9.68 -8.17
CA LYS A 116 -22.40 -10.08 -8.41
C LYS A 116 -21.47 -8.94 -8.02
N ILE A 117 -20.30 -9.27 -7.43
CA ILE A 117 -19.30 -8.25 -7.09
C ILE A 117 -18.74 -7.63 -8.36
N SER A 118 -18.30 -6.37 -8.25
CA SER A 118 -17.58 -5.69 -9.32
C SER A 118 -16.14 -6.19 -9.35
N GLU A 119 -15.72 -6.80 -10.46
CA GLU A 119 -14.34 -7.24 -10.63
C GLU A 119 -13.37 -6.07 -10.63
N LYS A 120 -13.80 -4.93 -11.17
CA LYS A 120 -13.03 -3.70 -11.17
C LYS A 120 -12.72 -3.25 -9.74
N ASP A 121 -13.75 -3.13 -8.90
CA ASP A 121 -13.56 -2.76 -7.50
C ASP A 121 -12.67 -3.78 -6.77
N ASP A 122 -12.85 -5.06 -7.02
CA ASP A 122 -12.05 -6.12 -6.39
C ASP A 122 -10.57 -6.01 -6.82
N THR A 123 -10.31 -5.73 -8.08
CA THR A 123 -8.94 -5.57 -8.61
C THR A 123 -8.22 -4.41 -7.92
N TYR A 124 -8.86 -3.26 -7.81
CA TYR A 124 -8.25 -2.10 -7.16
C TYR A 124 -8.12 -2.30 -5.65
N PHE A 125 -9.08 -2.97 -5.04
CA PHE A 125 -9.01 -3.36 -3.63
C PHE A 125 -7.76 -4.18 -3.35
N LYS A 126 -7.54 -5.24 -4.11
CA LYS A 126 -6.39 -6.13 -3.93
C LYS A 126 -5.06 -5.42 -4.22
N LEU A 127 -5.03 -4.57 -5.22
CA LEU A 127 -3.82 -3.80 -5.56
C LEU A 127 -3.46 -2.83 -4.43
N ALA A 128 -4.42 -2.07 -3.94
CA ALA A 128 -4.19 -1.11 -2.86
C ALA A 128 -3.80 -1.79 -1.56
N GLU A 129 -4.46 -2.92 -1.21
CA GLU A 129 -4.10 -3.74 -0.05
C GLU A 129 -2.65 -4.21 -0.13
N LYS A 130 -2.26 -4.74 -1.28
CA LYS A 130 -0.91 -5.27 -1.49
C LYS A 130 0.14 -4.20 -1.26
N ILE A 131 -0.03 -3.03 -1.84
CA ILE A 131 0.91 -1.92 -1.69
C ILE A 131 0.99 -1.50 -0.21
N LEU A 132 -0.15 -1.32 0.44
CA LEU A 132 -0.21 -0.86 1.83
C LEU A 132 0.36 -1.88 2.81
N TYR A 133 -0.10 -3.13 2.72
CA TYR A 133 0.26 -4.16 3.69
C TYR A 133 1.67 -4.70 3.50
N ASN A 134 2.23 -4.63 2.29
CA ASN A 134 3.65 -4.95 2.10
C ASN A 134 4.53 -4.00 2.92
N GLU A 135 4.24 -2.73 2.89
CA GLU A 135 4.99 -1.76 3.71
C GLU A 135 4.74 -1.97 5.19
N PHE A 136 3.48 -2.10 5.59
CA PHE A 136 3.12 -2.33 7.00
C PHE A 136 3.77 -3.60 7.55
N SER A 137 3.84 -4.67 6.75
CA SER A 137 4.44 -5.93 7.19
C SER A 137 5.91 -5.76 7.55
N VAL A 138 6.65 -5.00 6.78
CA VAL A 138 8.05 -4.69 7.07
C VAL A 138 8.16 -3.81 8.32
N ALA A 139 7.34 -2.77 8.43
CA ALA A 139 7.33 -1.86 9.57
C ALA A 139 7.01 -2.58 10.88
N LEU A 140 6.05 -3.52 10.84
CA LEU A 140 5.57 -4.26 12.02
C LEU A 140 6.36 -5.55 12.26
N LYS A 141 7.22 -5.96 11.33
CA LYS A 141 7.96 -7.23 11.39
C LYS A 141 7.02 -8.42 11.51
N MET A 142 5.96 -8.41 10.72
CA MET A 142 4.95 -9.46 10.63
C MET A 142 4.87 -9.96 9.19
N ASN A 143 4.35 -11.18 8.99
CA ASN A 143 4.03 -11.62 7.64
C ASN A 143 2.78 -10.87 7.12
N TYR A 144 2.49 -11.02 5.83
CA TYR A 144 1.38 -10.30 5.17
C TYR A 144 0.03 -10.60 5.82
N GLU A 145 -0.26 -11.88 6.04
CA GLU A 145 -1.56 -12.31 6.58
C GLU A 145 -1.79 -11.83 8.01
N ASP A 146 -0.77 -11.91 8.85
CA ASP A 146 -0.85 -11.41 10.22
C ASP A 146 -0.99 -9.89 10.26
N THR A 147 -0.32 -9.20 9.35
CA THR A 147 -0.43 -7.74 9.20
C THR A 147 -1.85 -7.35 8.84
N LYS A 148 -2.42 -8.00 7.84
CA LYS A 148 -3.80 -7.76 7.41
C LYS A 148 -4.78 -7.98 8.55
N LYS A 149 -4.66 -9.08 9.28
CA LYS A 149 -5.51 -9.38 10.44
C LYS A 149 -5.38 -8.31 11.51
N TYR A 150 -4.15 -7.93 11.83
CA TYR A 150 -3.88 -6.89 12.83
C TYR A 150 -4.57 -5.56 12.47
N VAL A 151 -4.45 -5.14 11.21
CA VAL A 151 -5.07 -3.88 10.74
C VAL A 151 -6.59 -3.97 10.80
N VAL A 152 -7.16 -5.04 10.29
CA VAL A 152 -8.63 -5.23 10.27
C VAL A 152 -9.17 -5.25 11.70
N ASP A 153 -8.57 -6.03 12.60
CA ASP A 153 -9.01 -6.12 14.00
C ASP A 153 -8.91 -4.75 14.69
N SER A 154 -7.84 -4.00 14.45
CA SER A 154 -7.63 -2.68 15.05
C SER A 154 -8.66 -1.66 14.57
N VAL A 155 -9.00 -1.69 13.27
CA VAL A 155 -10.01 -0.80 12.68
C VAL A 155 -11.40 -1.14 13.22
N GLU A 156 -11.75 -2.42 13.30
CA GLU A 156 -13.03 -2.86 13.87
C GLU A 156 -13.18 -2.43 15.32
N LYS A 157 -12.11 -2.56 16.10
CA LYS A 157 -12.10 -2.09 17.49
C LYS A 157 -12.33 -0.58 17.58
N GLY A 158 -11.69 0.19 16.71
CA GLY A 158 -11.86 1.64 16.65
C GLY A 158 -13.31 2.05 16.38
N TYR A 159 -13.99 1.36 15.49
CA TYR A 159 -15.40 1.62 15.21
C TYR A 159 -16.32 1.28 16.39
N LYS A 160 -15.97 0.25 17.17
CA LYS A 160 -16.76 -0.13 18.35
C LYS A 160 -16.61 0.85 19.51
N ASP A 161 -15.46 1.52 19.58
CA ASP A 161 -15.14 2.46 20.67
C ASP A 161 -15.74 3.87 20.41
N GLU A 162 -16.37 4.08 19.26
CA GLU A 162 -17.06 5.36 18.92
C GLU A 162 -18.50 5.44 19.46
#